data_36627392acb717676ebda17540fea361
#
_entry.id   36627392acb717676ebda17540fea361
#
_cell.length_a   1.000
_cell.length_b   1.000
_cell.length_c   1.000
_cell.angle_alpha   90.00
_cell.angle_beta   90.00
_cell.angle_gamma   90.00
#
_symmetry.space_group_name_H-M   'P 1'
#
loop_
_entity.id
_entity.type
_entity.pdbx_description
1 polymer ?
#
loop_
_entity_poly.entity_id
_entity_poly.type
_entity_poly.pdbx_seq_one_letter_code
_entity_poly.pdbx_strand_id
1 'polypeptide(L)'
;MTAGQPMLQKKICMLGGFSVGKTSLVKRFVESAFSEAYLTTVGVKIDKKTVDLGERTVNLILWDVAGEDDISTVRMTYLRGCAGYVLVADGTRPSTLGVALSLRERVEADHGRLPFVLLLNKNDLQEQWAIGTTEIDDLRQAGWSVRASSARTGEGVEDAFRELAVRVTAPQ
;
A
#
# COMPACT_ATOMS: atom_id res chain seq x y z
N MET A 1 10.50 -25.42 -20.01
CA MET A 1 10.04 -25.24 -18.63
C MET A 1 11.23 -24.96 -17.75
N THR A 2 11.35 -23.76 -17.34
CA THR A 2 12.36 -23.40 -16.36
C THR A 2 11.90 -23.90 -15.00
N ALA A 3 12.33 -25.11 -14.68
CA ALA A 3 12.08 -25.66 -13.37
C ALA A 3 12.72 -24.72 -12.34
N GLY A 4 11.91 -24.12 -11.51
CA GLY A 4 12.43 -23.58 -10.30
C GLY A 4 12.88 -22.14 -10.28
N GLN A 5 12.17 -21.21 -10.93
CA GLN A 5 12.22 -19.85 -10.41
C GLN A 5 11.54 -19.88 -9.04
N PRO A 6 12.27 -19.54 -7.97
CA PRO A 6 11.68 -19.61 -6.63
C PRO A 6 10.53 -18.62 -6.52
N MET A 7 9.40 -19.09 -6.00
CA MET A 7 8.28 -18.24 -5.65
C MET A 7 8.66 -17.44 -4.41
N LEU A 8 8.87 -16.17 -4.57
CA LEU A 8 9.15 -15.27 -3.45
C LEU A 8 7.85 -14.93 -2.74
N GLN A 9 7.92 -14.82 -1.44
CA GLN A 9 6.79 -14.32 -0.64
C GLN A 9 7.23 -13.05 0.08
N LYS A 10 6.45 -12.00 -0.07
CA LYS A 10 6.76 -10.70 0.52
C LYS A 10 5.54 -10.15 1.23
N LYS A 11 5.71 -9.81 2.49
CA LYS A 11 4.67 -9.19 3.29
C LYS A 11 4.62 -7.70 3.01
N ILE A 12 3.43 -7.21 2.66
CA ILE A 12 3.16 -5.80 2.40
C ILE A 12 2.06 -5.33 3.34
N CYS A 13 2.30 -4.26 4.07
CA CYS A 13 1.31 -3.68 4.96
C CYS A 13 0.63 -2.48 4.30
N MET A 14 -0.68 -2.39 4.47
CA MET A 14 -1.48 -1.24 4.05
C MET A 14 -1.64 -0.32 5.24
N LEU A 15 -1.20 0.92 5.12
CA LEU A 15 -1.23 1.90 6.20
C LEU A 15 -1.94 3.18 5.75
N GLY A 16 -2.68 3.78 6.65
CA GLY A 16 -3.43 5.01 6.38
C GLY A 16 -4.49 5.21 7.44
N GLY A 17 -5.12 6.37 7.43
CA GLY A 17 -6.17 6.71 8.36
C GLY A 17 -7.47 5.98 8.08
N PHE A 18 -8.48 6.32 8.87
CA PHE A 18 -9.80 5.72 8.74
C PHE A 18 -10.46 6.11 7.41
N SER A 19 -11.08 5.14 6.75
CA SER A 19 -11.88 5.33 5.53
C SER A 19 -11.12 5.96 4.34
N VAL A 20 -9.80 5.80 4.28
CA VAL A 20 -9.04 6.24 3.10
C VAL A 20 -9.19 5.28 1.92
N GLY A 21 -9.66 4.05 2.17
CA GLY A 21 -9.92 3.07 1.13
C GLY A 21 -8.91 1.93 1.05
N LYS A 22 -8.19 1.63 2.13
CA LYS A 22 -7.19 0.54 2.15
C LYS A 22 -7.80 -0.80 1.78
N THR A 23 -8.89 -1.17 2.43
CA THR A 23 -9.60 -2.42 2.17
C THR A 23 -10.10 -2.49 0.73
N SER A 24 -10.65 -1.38 0.24
CA SER A 24 -11.16 -1.31 -1.13
C SER A 24 -10.05 -1.43 -2.16
N LEU A 25 -8.88 -0.85 -1.89
CA LEU A 25 -7.71 -0.97 -2.78
C LEU A 25 -7.20 -2.40 -2.85
N VAL A 26 -7.09 -3.07 -1.70
CA VAL A 26 -6.69 -4.48 -1.65
C VAL A 26 -7.68 -5.33 -2.41
N LYS A 27 -8.96 -5.14 -2.16
CA LYS A 27 -10.03 -5.87 -2.83
C LYS A 27 -9.96 -5.66 -4.34
N ARG A 28 -9.76 -4.42 -4.79
CA ARG A 28 -9.62 -4.11 -6.21
C ARG A 28 -8.42 -4.79 -6.84
N PHE A 29 -7.30 -4.79 -6.17
CA PHE A 29 -6.08 -5.43 -6.66
C PHE A 29 -6.22 -6.96 -6.76
N VAL A 30 -6.87 -7.56 -5.80
CA VAL A 30 -7.00 -9.02 -5.69
C VAL A 30 -8.17 -9.56 -6.51
N GLU A 31 -9.20 -8.77 -6.77
CA GLU A 31 -10.55 -9.19 -7.15
C GLU A 31 -10.72 -9.73 -8.57
N SER A 32 -9.76 -9.62 -9.47
CA SER A 32 -9.92 -10.22 -10.80
C SER A 32 -9.85 -11.74 -10.76
N ALA A 33 -9.57 -12.31 -9.59
CA ALA A 33 -9.41 -13.72 -9.38
C ALA A 33 -9.96 -14.09 -8.00
N PHE A 34 -9.95 -15.35 -7.71
CA PHE A 34 -10.34 -15.89 -6.43
C PHE A 34 -9.44 -15.32 -5.31
N SER A 35 -10.04 -14.71 -4.30
CA SER A 35 -9.27 -14.17 -3.18
C SER A 35 -9.40 -15.06 -1.96
N GLU A 36 -8.26 -15.46 -1.39
CA GLU A 36 -8.20 -16.13 -0.10
C GLU A 36 -7.94 -15.06 0.96
N ALA A 37 -9.00 -14.51 1.51
CA ALA A 37 -8.89 -13.50 2.56
C ALA A 37 -9.01 -14.14 3.93
N TYR A 38 -8.12 -13.77 4.83
CA TYR A 38 -8.14 -14.27 6.22
C TYR A 38 -8.37 -13.11 7.16
N LEU A 39 -9.33 -13.27 8.07
CA LEU A 39 -9.54 -12.30 9.13
C LEU A 39 -8.89 -12.84 10.41
N THR A 40 -7.92 -12.12 10.93
CA THR A 40 -7.28 -12.50 12.18
C THR A 40 -8.11 -12.05 13.38
N THR A 41 -7.83 -12.61 14.55
CA THR A 41 -8.53 -12.26 15.78
C THR A 41 -8.30 -10.83 16.25
N VAL A 42 -7.34 -10.12 15.64
CA VAL A 42 -6.98 -8.75 16.01
C VAL A 42 -7.44 -7.72 14.98
N GLY A 43 -8.32 -8.11 14.05
CA GLY A 43 -8.89 -7.16 13.09
C GLY A 43 -8.01 -6.86 11.89
N VAL A 44 -7.01 -7.67 11.62
CA VAL A 44 -6.19 -7.55 10.41
C VAL A 44 -6.74 -8.51 9.37
N LYS A 45 -6.96 -8.01 8.17
CA LYS A 45 -7.35 -8.82 7.03
C LYS A 45 -6.12 -9.12 6.19
N ILE A 46 -5.91 -10.40 5.86
CA ILE A 46 -4.75 -10.83 5.08
C ILE A 46 -5.24 -11.40 3.76
N ASP A 47 -4.76 -10.84 2.67
CA ASP A 47 -5.01 -11.30 1.31
C ASP A 47 -3.70 -11.69 0.64
N LYS A 48 -3.78 -12.49 -0.40
CA LYS A 48 -2.63 -12.93 -1.16
C LYS A 48 -2.85 -12.70 -2.64
N LYS A 49 -1.87 -12.13 -3.31
CA LYS A 49 -1.89 -11.93 -4.76
C LYS A 49 -0.56 -12.32 -5.35
N THR A 50 -0.59 -13.18 -6.34
CA THR A 50 0.60 -13.55 -7.10
C THR A 50 0.82 -12.53 -8.21
N VAL A 51 2.03 -11.99 -8.29
CA VAL A 51 2.43 -11.02 -9.32
C VAL A 51 3.56 -11.63 -10.12
N ASP A 52 3.36 -11.72 -11.44
CA ASP A 52 4.38 -12.18 -12.38
C ASP A 52 5.14 -10.95 -12.89
N LEU A 53 6.43 -10.90 -12.59
CA LEU A 53 7.31 -9.79 -13.00
C LEU A 53 8.15 -10.14 -14.23
N GLY A 54 7.86 -11.27 -14.89
CA GLY A 54 8.60 -11.76 -16.05
C GLY A 54 9.78 -12.64 -15.65
N GLU A 55 10.78 -12.06 -15.02
CA GLU A 55 11.97 -12.81 -14.58
C GLU A 55 11.75 -13.57 -13.28
N ARG A 56 10.76 -13.16 -12.51
CA ARG A 56 10.43 -13.77 -11.22
C ARG A 56 8.96 -13.58 -10.92
N THR A 57 8.46 -14.44 -10.06
CA THR A 57 7.07 -14.39 -9.59
C THR A 57 7.10 -14.17 -8.07
N VAL A 58 6.24 -13.31 -7.58
CA VAL A 58 6.17 -12.99 -6.16
C VAL A 58 4.74 -13.11 -5.66
N ASN A 59 4.57 -13.75 -4.51
CA ASN A 59 3.33 -13.71 -3.77
C ASN A 59 3.38 -12.52 -2.81
N LEU A 60 2.54 -11.54 -3.04
CA LEU A 60 2.37 -10.43 -2.11
C LEU A 60 1.35 -10.85 -1.06
N ILE A 61 1.77 -10.83 0.17
CA ILE A 61 0.90 -11.10 1.32
C ILE A 61 0.49 -9.75 1.88
N LEU A 62 -0.75 -9.38 1.63
CA LEU A 62 -1.26 -8.03 1.91
C LEU A 62 -1.93 -8.00 3.26
N TRP A 63 -1.35 -7.23 4.19
CA TRP A 63 -1.88 -7.05 5.53
C TRP A 63 -2.63 -5.73 5.59
N ASP A 64 -3.96 -5.82 5.55
CA ASP A 64 -4.82 -4.66 5.68
C ASP A 64 -5.10 -4.42 7.17
N VAL A 65 -4.27 -3.59 7.77
CA VAL A 65 -4.43 -3.20 9.17
C VAL A 65 -5.62 -2.25 9.25
N ALA A 66 -6.55 -2.52 10.15
CA ALA A 66 -7.75 -1.70 10.30
C ALA A 66 -7.38 -0.22 10.43
N GLY A 67 -8.02 0.62 9.62
CA GLY A 67 -7.77 2.05 9.64
C GLY A 67 -8.21 2.66 10.96
N GLU A 68 -7.28 3.32 11.62
CA GLU A 68 -7.53 4.00 12.87
C GLU A 68 -7.36 5.50 12.64
N ASP A 69 -8.22 6.29 13.27
CA ASP A 69 -8.12 7.75 13.18
C ASP A 69 -6.89 8.27 13.91
N ASP A 70 -6.45 7.53 14.90
CA ASP A 70 -5.32 7.91 15.74
C ASP A 70 -4.11 7.02 15.41
N ILE A 71 -3.02 7.66 15.01
CA ILE A 71 -1.74 6.99 14.72
C ILE A 71 -1.26 6.16 15.92
N SER A 72 -1.54 6.60 17.14
CA SER A 72 -1.10 5.88 18.33
C SER A 72 -1.73 4.49 18.45
N THR A 73 -2.85 4.26 17.80
CA THR A 73 -3.54 2.96 17.83
C THR A 73 -3.02 1.99 16.78
N VAL A 74 -2.28 2.47 15.78
CA VAL A 74 -1.66 1.60 14.78
C VAL A 74 -0.54 0.80 15.45
N ARG A 75 -0.70 -0.51 15.46
CA ARG A 75 0.29 -1.38 16.11
C ARG A 75 1.45 -1.65 15.16
N MET A 76 2.57 -1.00 15.42
CA MET A 76 3.78 -1.18 14.61
C MET A 76 4.30 -2.61 14.62
N THR A 77 3.89 -3.42 15.60
CA THR A 77 4.23 -4.84 15.64
C THR A 77 3.73 -5.61 14.42
N TYR A 78 2.66 -5.15 13.77
CA TYR A 78 2.17 -5.78 12.54
C TYR A 78 3.15 -5.65 11.38
N LEU A 79 4.08 -4.70 11.46
CA LEU A 79 5.08 -4.51 10.42
C LEU A 79 6.29 -5.44 10.55
N ARG A 80 6.33 -6.29 11.55
CA ARG A 80 7.40 -7.28 11.66
C ARG A 80 7.45 -8.15 10.43
N GLY A 81 8.65 -8.28 9.85
CA GLY A 81 8.83 -9.07 8.64
C GLY A 81 8.29 -8.42 7.39
N CYS A 82 7.83 -7.18 7.46
CA CYS A 82 7.32 -6.44 6.32
C CYS A 82 8.45 -6.11 5.34
N ALA A 83 8.24 -6.44 4.08
CA ALA A 83 9.22 -6.13 3.03
C ALA A 83 9.02 -4.73 2.47
N GLY A 84 7.80 -4.21 2.55
CA GLY A 84 7.43 -2.89 2.09
C GLY A 84 6.02 -2.55 2.53
N TYR A 85 5.57 -1.34 2.24
CA TYR A 85 4.23 -0.93 2.65
C TYR A 85 3.62 0.06 1.66
N VAL A 86 2.30 0.16 1.71
CA VAL A 86 1.54 1.14 0.93
C VAL A 86 0.93 2.13 1.92
N LEU A 87 1.27 3.40 1.74
CA LEU A 87 0.61 4.49 2.45
C LEU A 87 -0.58 4.95 1.63
N VAL A 88 -1.73 5.09 2.25
CA VAL A 88 -2.94 5.53 1.56
C VAL A 88 -3.46 6.81 2.21
N ALA A 89 -3.70 7.81 1.37
CA ALA A 89 -4.39 9.02 1.76
C ALA A 89 -5.63 9.17 0.88
N ASP A 90 -6.62 9.91 1.38
CA ASP A 90 -7.83 10.21 0.64
C ASP A 90 -7.66 11.59 0.00
N GLY A 91 -7.67 11.63 -1.33
CA GLY A 91 -7.48 12.88 -2.09
C GLY A 91 -8.53 13.94 -1.82
N THR A 92 -9.66 13.56 -1.24
CA THR A 92 -10.74 14.48 -0.88
C THR A 92 -10.63 15.01 0.56
N ARG A 93 -9.71 14.44 1.35
CA ARG A 93 -9.51 14.83 2.75
C ARG A 93 -8.03 15.06 3.03
N PRO A 94 -7.53 16.31 2.90
CA PRO A 94 -6.09 16.59 3.07
C PRO A 94 -5.50 16.15 4.41
N SER A 95 -6.29 16.13 5.48
CA SER A 95 -5.81 15.66 6.78
C SER A 95 -5.28 14.22 6.75
N THR A 96 -5.81 13.39 5.85
CA THR A 96 -5.36 12.00 5.73
C THR A 96 -3.94 11.90 5.17
N LEU A 97 -3.50 12.89 4.41
CA LEU A 97 -2.11 12.95 3.96
C LEU A 97 -1.18 13.17 5.15
N GLY A 98 -1.53 14.06 6.07
CA GLY A 98 -0.75 14.25 7.30
C GLY A 98 -0.63 12.98 8.12
N VAL A 99 -1.71 12.21 8.22
CA VAL A 99 -1.69 10.90 8.90
C VAL A 99 -0.72 9.96 8.20
N ALA A 100 -0.76 9.89 6.86
CA ALA A 100 0.15 9.03 6.10
C ALA A 100 1.61 9.42 6.31
N LEU A 101 1.92 10.71 6.30
CA LEU A 101 3.28 11.20 6.53
C LEU A 101 3.77 10.82 7.93
N SER A 102 2.93 10.94 8.93
CA SER A 102 3.28 10.57 10.30
C SER A 102 3.48 9.05 10.45
N LEU A 103 2.67 8.27 9.78
CA LEU A 103 2.83 6.81 9.77
C LEU A 103 4.18 6.41 9.14
N ARG A 104 4.56 7.06 8.06
CA ARG A 104 5.86 6.79 7.43
C ARG A 104 7.00 7.08 8.39
N GLU A 105 6.94 8.18 9.11
CA GLU A 105 7.98 8.51 10.10
C GLU A 105 8.06 7.44 11.18
N ARG A 106 6.93 6.94 11.67
CA ARG A 106 6.91 5.87 12.68
C ARG A 106 7.48 4.58 12.15
N VAL A 107 7.14 4.21 10.91
CA VAL A 107 7.68 2.99 10.29
C VAL A 107 9.20 3.10 10.19
N GLU A 108 9.70 4.23 9.73
CA GLU A 108 11.14 4.43 9.57
C GLU A 108 11.86 4.39 10.92
N ALA A 109 11.27 4.95 11.96
CA ALA A 109 11.85 4.93 13.31
C ALA A 109 11.90 3.51 13.88
N ASP A 110 10.86 2.70 13.67
CA ASP A 110 10.72 1.39 14.30
C ASP A 110 11.29 0.24 13.45
N HIS A 111 11.26 0.38 12.13
CA HIS A 111 11.59 -0.70 11.19
C HIS A 111 12.65 -0.33 10.15
N GLY A 112 13.13 0.92 10.17
CA GLY A 112 14.11 1.39 9.20
C GLY A 112 13.49 1.75 7.86
N ARG A 113 14.34 1.93 6.87
CA ARG A 113 13.92 2.31 5.52
C ARG A 113 13.43 1.08 4.77
N LEU A 114 12.15 1.05 4.52
CA LEU A 114 11.51 0.02 3.70
C LEU A 114 10.97 0.68 2.43
N PRO A 115 10.96 -0.05 1.30
CA PRO A 115 10.29 0.46 0.10
C PRO A 115 8.81 0.73 0.39
N PHE A 116 8.29 1.83 -0.14
CA PHE A 116 6.87 2.14 -0.01
C PHE A 116 6.38 2.97 -1.20
N VAL A 117 5.07 2.98 -1.38
CA VAL A 117 4.37 3.81 -2.36
C VAL A 117 3.29 4.57 -1.62
N LEU A 118 3.13 5.84 -1.93
CA LEU A 118 2.01 6.64 -1.43
C LEU A 118 0.91 6.68 -2.49
N LEU A 119 -0.28 6.22 -2.13
CA LEU A 119 -1.45 6.30 -2.97
C LEU A 119 -2.38 7.40 -2.49
N LEU A 120 -2.69 8.32 -3.39
CA LEU A 120 -3.72 9.34 -3.17
C LEU A 120 -5.00 8.80 -3.79
N ASN A 121 -5.82 8.19 -2.96
CA ASN A 121 -6.99 7.43 -3.40
C ASN A 121 -8.21 8.33 -3.62
N LYS A 122 -9.21 7.77 -4.27
CA LYS A 122 -10.48 8.42 -4.64
C LYS A 122 -10.31 9.44 -5.76
N ASN A 123 -9.39 9.15 -6.67
CA ASN A 123 -9.13 10.01 -7.83
C ASN A 123 -10.35 10.16 -8.76
N ASP A 124 -11.32 9.26 -8.67
CA ASP A 124 -12.60 9.36 -9.39
C ASP A 124 -13.46 10.52 -8.89
N LEU A 125 -13.19 11.03 -7.70
CA LEU A 125 -13.93 12.15 -7.11
C LEU A 125 -13.23 13.48 -7.38
N GLN A 126 -13.06 13.82 -8.66
CA GLN A 126 -12.29 14.99 -9.08
C GLN A 126 -12.85 16.32 -8.55
N GLU A 127 -14.16 16.44 -8.49
CA GLU A 127 -14.79 17.67 -7.99
C GLU A 127 -14.53 17.91 -6.51
N GLN A 128 -14.21 16.85 -5.77
CA GLN A 128 -13.96 16.89 -4.35
C GLN A 128 -12.47 16.82 -4.02
N TRP A 129 -11.62 16.69 -5.03
CA TRP A 129 -10.19 16.56 -4.84
C TRP A 129 -9.63 17.83 -4.17
N ALA A 130 -8.89 17.66 -3.10
CA ALA A 130 -8.45 18.79 -2.26
C ALA A 130 -6.95 18.77 -1.97
N ILE A 131 -6.19 17.84 -2.52
CA ILE A 131 -4.73 17.81 -2.37
C ILE A 131 -4.11 18.56 -3.54
N GLY A 132 -3.30 19.58 -3.25
CA GLY A 132 -2.69 20.42 -4.26
C GLY A 132 -1.54 19.77 -4.99
N THR A 133 -1.32 20.21 -6.24
CA THR A 133 -0.20 19.70 -7.06
C THR A 133 1.16 20.05 -6.46
N THR A 134 1.27 21.19 -5.78
CA THR A 134 2.52 21.60 -5.12
C THR A 134 2.93 20.60 -4.04
N GLU A 135 1.99 20.15 -3.21
CA GLU A 135 2.25 19.15 -2.17
C GLU A 135 2.74 17.84 -2.78
N ILE A 136 2.10 17.41 -3.86
CA ILE A 136 2.47 16.19 -4.57
C ILE A 136 3.86 16.31 -5.18
N ASP A 137 4.13 17.44 -5.83
CA ASP A 137 5.43 17.69 -6.47
C ASP A 137 6.56 17.74 -5.44
N ASP A 138 6.31 18.36 -4.29
CA ASP A 138 7.31 18.41 -3.22
C ASP A 138 7.67 17.01 -2.71
N LEU A 139 6.69 16.13 -2.56
CA LEU A 139 6.95 14.76 -2.16
C LEU A 139 7.75 14.00 -3.22
N ARG A 140 7.39 14.18 -4.50
CA ARG A 140 8.13 13.55 -5.60
C ARG A 140 9.57 14.05 -5.67
N GLN A 141 9.80 15.33 -5.47
CA GLN A 141 11.15 15.90 -5.43
C GLN A 141 11.96 15.35 -4.25
N ALA A 142 11.30 15.02 -3.16
CA ALA A 142 11.94 14.38 -2.02
C ALA A 142 12.19 12.86 -2.23
N GLY A 143 11.88 12.35 -3.41
CA GLY A 143 12.14 10.95 -3.77
C GLY A 143 11.00 9.99 -3.55
N TRP A 144 9.81 10.49 -3.18
CA TRP A 144 8.66 9.64 -2.95
C TRP A 144 8.01 9.17 -4.25
N SER A 145 7.59 7.92 -4.27
CA SER A 145 6.68 7.44 -5.30
C SER A 145 5.26 7.80 -4.89
N VAL A 146 4.65 8.71 -5.61
CA VAL A 146 3.28 9.18 -5.34
C VAL A 146 2.43 8.93 -6.56
N ARG A 147 1.33 8.20 -6.39
CA ARG A 147 0.40 7.88 -7.46
C ARG A 147 -1.02 8.22 -7.05
N ALA A 148 -1.78 8.76 -7.98
CA ALA A 148 -3.23 8.87 -7.82
C ALA A 148 -3.84 7.49 -8.07
N SER A 149 -4.87 7.14 -7.30
CA SER A 149 -5.53 5.86 -7.43
C SER A 149 -7.03 5.97 -7.21
N SER A 150 -7.75 4.99 -7.73
CA SER A 150 -9.18 4.83 -7.47
C SER A 150 -9.48 3.34 -7.31
N ALA A 151 -9.91 2.96 -6.12
CA ALA A 151 -10.38 1.60 -5.90
C ALA A 151 -11.65 1.31 -6.71
N ARG A 152 -12.43 2.36 -6.99
CA ARG A 152 -13.67 2.24 -7.76
C ARG A 152 -13.41 1.92 -9.24
N THR A 153 -12.50 2.64 -9.87
CA THR A 153 -12.22 2.48 -11.31
C THR A 153 -11.06 1.52 -11.57
N GLY A 154 -10.19 1.30 -10.60
CA GLY A 154 -8.97 0.53 -10.74
C GLY A 154 -7.77 1.36 -11.16
N GLU A 155 -7.95 2.65 -11.45
CA GLU A 155 -6.86 3.51 -11.87
C GLU A 155 -5.73 3.51 -10.85
N GLY A 156 -4.50 3.31 -11.33
CA GLY A 156 -3.28 3.39 -10.52
C GLY A 156 -3.05 2.23 -9.56
N VAL A 157 -4.01 1.34 -9.38
CA VAL A 157 -3.92 0.27 -8.38
C VAL A 157 -2.91 -0.80 -8.78
N GLU A 158 -3.08 -1.38 -9.96
CA GLU A 158 -2.19 -2.44 -10.44
C GLU A 158 -0.75 -1.94 -10.56
N ASP A 159 -0.56 -0.75 -11.11
CA ASP A 159 0.77 -0.16 -11.30
C ASP A 159 1.48 0.07 -9.97
N ALA A 160 0.75 0.52 -8.96
CA ALA A 160 1.34 0.78 -7.64
C ALA A 160 1.84 -0.49 -6.97
N PHE A 161 1.03 -1.54 -6.96
CA PHE A 161 1.43 -2.81 -6.36
C PHE A 161 2.54 -3.49 -7.16
N ARG A 162 2.51 -3.37 -8.49
CA ARG A 162 3.55 -3.91 -9.35
C ARG A 162 4.88 -3.18 -9.10
N GLU A 163 4.87 -1.87 -9.00
CA GLU A 163 6.06 -1.09 -8.66
C GLU A 163 6.65 -1.56 -7.33
N LEU A 164 5.81 -1.71 -6.32
CA LEU A 164 6.25 -2.14 -5.00
C LEU A 164 6.80 -3.57 -5.06
N ALA A 165 6.13 -4.47 -5.80
CA ALA A 165 6.60 -5.84 -5.98
C ALA A 165 8.01 -5.89 -6.59
N VAL A 166 8.30 -5.05 -7.57
CA VAL A 166 9.64 -4.92 -8.15
C VAL A 166 10.64 -4.46 -7.10
N ARG A 167 10.28 -3.44 -6.34
CA ARG A 167 11.20 -2.84 -5.35
C ARG A 167 11.52 -3.76 -4.19
N VAL A 168 10.54 -4.52 -3.68
CA VAL A 168 10.76 -5.43 -2.56
C VAL A 168 11.50 -6.71 -2.97
N THR A 169 11.57 -7.01 -4.26
CA THR A 169 12.27 -8.18 -4.78
C THR A 169 13.58 -7.81 -5.48
N ALA A 170 13.92 -6.53 -5.52
CA ALA A 170 15.18 -6.10 -6.13
C ALA A 170 16.38 -6.64 -5.35
N PRO A 171 17.48 -7.02 -6.03
CA PRO A 171 18.71 -7.40 -5.35
C PRO A 171 19.23 -6.22 -4.53
N GLN A 172 19.69 -6.49 -3.33
CA GLN A 172 20.34 -5.48 -2.49
C GLN A 172 21.82 -5.40 -2.79
#